data_c63916cbd51984a06d64b91dfa3ec97e
#
_entry.id   c63916cbd51984a06d64b91dfa3ec97e
#
_cell.length_a   1.000
_cell.length_b   1.000
_cell.length_c   1.000
_cell.angle_alpha   90.00
_cell.angle_beta   90.00
_cell.angle_gamma   90.00
#
_symmetry.space_group_name_H-M   'P 1'
#
loop_
_entity.id
_entity.type
_entity.pdbx_description
1 polymer ?
#
loop_
_entity_poly.entity_id
_entity_poly.type
_entity_poly.pdbx_seq_one_letter_code
_entity_poly.pdbx_strand_id
1 'polypeptide(L)'
;MGRVAVDLYAEQIGSALADAQTFRKYLGGCAGNIAVGVARLGLRSAMLSCVGQDEMGVFVTQTLKNEGVVTDLLRATPDHLTGLVLLGVDPPEHFPLMFYRQNCADMQLQPGDCDEQFFRQSKALLVTGTGFSTSAMRATSHHALDLAKTTHTAVVLDIDYRPVLWGLTTLGDGERRYQLADEVSHQYQQILPKCDLIVGTEEEILIAGGDDILSQALDNIHRLVSAPIVVKTGAKGCRIYLKGQREPLTAEPFQVTVLNVLGAGDGFMSGFLSGWLKNAPWQTCMQYANACGAMVVSRHGCAPAMPNNEELEYFLQHSDAQENILQGRNIARRHRRSTLGSAADREMFVFVFDHREQFRSSCEVTDNSRAVVKAFRQQLFSGFQLALQQDPQSRLAMLVDPGYGRTDIASHIDKRVTVGVPIEKAPSLPVRWLGDKPLYQEILQRPAPWFVKVLWEYHPKLDEQIQRQQLLRLKELAGVCDQLDRRLMVELVIPNEYTDLGSATSNAMSAVYQHAIYPFWWNIAGDFSTTRWRALANILERNDPHSRMILSCREQSEVAALGPLFTSAKASEKVSGFVIGWSIFWQAWQRLLKNEIELEEVPKVIAEDFLQCIRLWQEA
;
A
#
# COMPACT_ATOMS: atom_id res chain seq x y z
N MET A 1 2.82 17.38 11.56
CA MET A 1 1.63 17.78 12.34
C MET A 1 0.61 18.43 11.42
N GLY A 2 -0.67 18.10 11.55
CA GLY A 2 -1.74 18.74 10.80
C GLY A 2 -2.84 17.79 10.38
N ARG A 3 -3.48 18.08 9.24
CA ARG A 3 -4.66 17.34 8.76
C ARG A 3 -4.35 15.91 8.35
N VAL A 4 -5.24 15.00 8.77
CA VAL A 4 -5.35 13.63 8.27
C VAL A 4 -6.82 13.29 8.10
N ALA A 5 -7.19 12.71 6.96
CA ALA A 5 -8.58 12.47 6.62
C ALA A 5 -8.71 11.27 5.67
N VAL A 6 -9.94 10.97 5.29
CA VAL A 6 -10.23 10.06 4.18
C VAL A 6 -10.62 10.88 2.96
N ASP A 7 -9.95 10.63 1.85
CA ASP A 7 -10.29 11.17 0.54
C ASP A 7 -11.08 10.13 -0.25
N LEU A 8 -12.24 10.54 -0.77
CA LEU A 8 -13.10 9.75 -1.65
C LEU A 8 -12.99 10.30 -3.07
N TYR A 9 -12.17 9.67 -3.89
CA TYR A 9 -11.95 10.04 -5.28
C TYR A 9 -12.98 9.40 -6.19
N ALA A 10 -13.64 10.19 -7.04
CA ALA A 10 -14.50 9.67 -8.11
C ALA A 10 -13.69 8.78 -9.06
N GLU A 11 -14.21 7.59 -9.39
CA GLU A 11 -13.58 6.67 -10.33
C GLU A 11 -13.93 6.98 -11.79
N GLN A 12 -15.01 7.76 -12.03
CA GLN A 12 -15.40 8.25 -13.35
C GLN A 12 -14.60 9.51 -13.68
N ILE A 13 -13.38 9.31 -14.26
CA ILE A 13 -12.53 10.42 -14.71
C ILE A 13 -13.17 11.15 -15.87
N GLY A 14 -13.18 12.50 -15.82
CA GLY A 14 -13.82 13.36 -16.83
C GLY A 14 -15.33 13.53 -16.62
N SER A 15 -15.88 13.11 -15.48
CA SER A 15 -17.28 13.31 -15.13
C SER A 15 -17.41 14.36 -14.03
N ALA A 16 -18.51 15.13 -14.06
CA ALA A 16 -18.82 16.01 -12.96
C ALA A 16 -18.98 15.21 -11.65
N LEU A 17 -18.59 15.79 -10.51
CA LEU A 17 -18.68 15.12 -9.22
C LEU A 17 -20.12 14.71 -8.87
N ALA A 18 -21.12 15.48 -9.34
CA ALA A 18 -22.53 15.17 -9.17
C ALA A 18 -22.98 13.89 -9.90
N ASP A 19 -22.30 13.53 -10.98
CA ASP A 19 -22.62 12.36 -11.81
C ASP A 19 -21.79 11.12 -11.43
N ALA A 20 -20.82 11.27 -10.52
CA ALA A 20 -19.98 10.18 -10.06
C ALA A 20 -20.79 9.13 -9.31
N GLN A 21 -20.70 7.86 -9.74
CA GLN A 21 -21.46 6.75 -9.17
C GLN A 21 -20.62 5.91 -8.20
N THR A 22 -19.28 5.91 -8.37
CA THR A 22 -18.36 5.12 -7.54
C THR A 22 -17.19 5.96 -7.07
N PHE A 23 -16.75 5.69 -5.86
CA PHE A 23 -15.65 6.39 -5.23
C PHE A 23 -14.62 5.41 -4.67
N ARG A 24 -13.37 5.72 -4.85
CA ARG A 24 -12.27 5.00 -4.24
C ARG A 24 -11.76 5.73 -3.01
N LYS A 25 -11.60 4.99 -1.92
CA LYS A 25 -11.18 5.51 -0.64
C LYS A 25 -9.65 5.49 -0.53
N TYR A 26 -9.07 6.64 -0.17
CA TYR A 26 -7.65 6.82 0.09
C TYR A 26 -7.40 7.55 1.41
N LEU A 27 -6.17 7.43 1.93
CA LEU A 27 -5.66 8.36 2.93
C LEU A 27 -5.51 9.73 2.29
N GLY A 28 -5.96 10.76 2.98
CA GLY A 28 -5.87 12.16 2.58
C GLY A 28 -5.46 13.09 3.71
N GLY A 29 -5.46 14.37 3.40
CA GLY A 29 -4.94 15.42 4.26
C GLY A 29 -3.46 15.66 4.02
N CYS A 30 -3.07 16.92 3.80
CA CYS A 30 -1.74 17.34 3.42
C CYS A 30 -0.65 16.72 4.32
N ALA A 31 -0.76 16.85 5.65
CA ALA A 31 0.23 16.30 6.57
C ALA A 31 0.29 14.76 6.53
N GLY A 32 -0.85 14.08 6.35
CA GLY A 32 -0.89 12.63 6.18
C GLY A 32 -0.22 12.17 4.89
N ASN A 33 -0.48 12.86 3.79
CA ASN A 33 0.13 12.59 2.49
C ASN A 33 1.66 12.77 2.54
N ILE A 34 2.13 13.89 3.12
CA ILE A 34 3.57 14.16 3.29
C ILE A 34 4.21 13.10 4.20
N ALA A 35 3.54 12.69 5.29
CA ALA A 35 4.07 11.66 6.19
C ALA A 35 4.30 10.33 5.45
N VAL A 36 3.37 9.91 4.59
CA VAL A 36 3.53 8.74 3.72
C VAL A 36 4.64 8.96 2.70
N GLY A 37 4.66 10.10 2.02
CA GLY A 37 5.66 10.40 0.99
C GLY A 37 7.09 10.35 1.53
N VAL A 38 7.37 10.99 2.68
CA VAL A 38 8.71 10.96 3.28
C VAL A 38 9.08 9.58 3.82
N ALA A 39 8.11 8.79 4.31
CA ALA A 39 8.35 7.41 4.72
C ALA A 39 8.77 6.53 3.53
N ARG A 40 8.05 6.63 2.41
CA ARG A 40 8.38 5.92 1.16
C ARG A 40 9.75 6.33 0.58
N LEU A 41 10.18 7.58 0.83
CA LEU A 41 11.51 8.09 0.46
C LEU A 41 12.60 7.75 1.50
N GLY A 42 12.32 6.81 2.40
CA GLY A 42 13.29 6.23 3.32
C GLY A 42 13.61 7.08 4.55
N LEU A 43 12.77 8.07 4.89
CA LEU A 43 12.88 8.80 6.16
C LEU A 43 11.99 8.15 7.23
N ARG A 44 12.37 8.30 8.49
CA ARG A 44 11.50 7.97 9.63
C ARG A 44 10.47 9.08 9.79
N SER A 45 9.21 8.75 9.58
CA SER A 45 8.09 9.69 9.65
C SER A 45 7.16 9.35 10.79
N ALA A 46 6.59 10.38 11.44
CA ALA A 46 5.57 10.24 12.46
C ALA A 46 4.41 11.20 12.21
N MET A 47 3.19 10.80 12.60
CA MET A 47 2.00 11.63 12.44
C MET A 47 1.46 12.13 13.78
N LEU A 48 1.56 13.44 14.00
CA LEU A 48 0.89 14.12 15.10
C LEU A 48 -0.45 14.69 14.59
N SER A 49 -1.54 14.00 14.95
CA SER A 49 -2.92 14.35 14.54
C SER A 49 -3.95 13.66 15.42
N CYS A 50 -5.23 13.80 15.06
CA CYS A 50 -6.32 13.13 15.73
C CYS A 50 -7.29 12.50 14.71
N VAL A 51 -7.82 11.31 15.01
CA VAL A 51 -8.84 10.60 14.24
C VAL A 51 -10.04 10.28 15.10
N GLY A 52 -11.19 10.00 14.51
CA GLY A 52 -12.37 9.51 15.22
C GLY A 52 -12.21 8.05 15.67
N GLN A 53 -12.90 7.67 16.74
CA GLN A 53 -13.11 6.26 17.09
C GLN A 53 -14.17 5.63 16.18
N ASP A 54 -13.96 5.74 14.87
CA ASP A 54 -14.84 5.25 13.81
C ASP A 54 -14.05 4.41 12.79
N GLU A 55 -14.74 3.73 11.87
CA GLU A 55 -14.13 2.86 10.85
C GLU A 55 -13.22 3.63 9.88
N MET A 56 -13.42 4.94 9.71
CA MET A 56 -12.53 5.78 8.90
C MET A 56 -11.25 6.11 9.65
N GLY A 57 -11.33 6.33 10.96
CA GLY A 57 -10.16 6.49 11.85
C GLY A 57 -9.31 5.22 11.93
N VAL A 58 -9.96 4.05 11.99
CA VAL A 58 -9.27 2.74 11.87
C VAL A 58 -8.56 2.63 10.54
N PHE A 59 -9.22 2.98 9.43
CA PHE A 59 -8.62 2.95 8.10
C PHE A 59 -7.39 3.86 7.99
N VAL A 60 -7.50 5.11 8.46
CA VAL A 60 -6.40 6.09 8.45
C VAL A 60 -5.21 5.57 9.25
N THR A 61 -5.45 5.11 10.49
CA THR A 61 -4.40 4.58 11.37
C THR A 61 -3.69 3.38 10.77
N GLN A 62 -4.47 2.44 10.22
CA GLN A 62 -3.92 1.23 9.61
C GLN A 62 -3.11 1.56 8.34
N THR A 63 -3.59 2.48 7.52
CA THR A 63 -2.90 2.92 6.31
C THR A 63 -1.56 3.55 6.65
N LEU A 64 -1.52 4.48 7.62
CA LEU A 64 -0.28 5.10 8.08
C LEU A 64 0.73 4.06 8.60
N LYS A 65 0.27 3.10 9.42
CA LYS A 65 1.12 2.01 9.92
C LYS A 65 1.66 1.13 8.79
N ASN A 66 0.83 0.79 7.80
CA ASN A 66 1.24 -0.02 6.66
C ASN A 66 2.27 0.69 5.78
N GLU A 67 2.23 2.02 5.73
CA GLU A 67 3.19 2.87 5.04
C GLU A 67 4.47 3.15 5.87
N GLY A 68 4.59 2.57 7.05
CA GLY A 68 5.75 2.73 7.92
C GLY A 68 5.80 4.05 8.70
N VAL A 69 4.68 4.77 8.76
CA VAL A 69 4.56 6.00 9.57
C VAL A 69 4.29 5.63 11.03
N VAL A 70 5.06 6.23 11.95
CA VAL A 70 4.85 6.08 13.39
C VAL A 70 3.56 6.79 13.78
N THR A 71 2.68 6.09 14.49
CA THR A 71 1.34 6.57 14.85
C THR A 71 1.15 6.78 16.36
N ASP A 72 2.22 6.79 17.13
CA ASP A 72 2.16 6.93 18.59
C ASP A 72 1.58 8.28 19.05
N LEU A 73 1.71 9.31 18.20
CA LEU A 73 1.13 10.64 18.40
C LEU A 73 -0.20 10.84 17.63
N LEU A 74 -0.83 9.76 17.14
CA LEU A 74 -2.12 9.81 16.49
C LEU A 74 -3.21 9.44 17.50
N ARG A 75 -3.82 10.46 18.11
CA ARG A 75 -4.89 10.26 19.10
C ARG A 75 -6.21 9.89 18.44
N ALA A 76 -6.97 8.99 19.06
CA ALA A 76 -8.36 8.71 18.67
C ALA A 76 -9.34 9.36 19.65
N THR A 77 -10.40 10.00 19.15
CA THR A 77 -11.45 10.65 19.98
C THR A 77 -12.83 10.04 19.70
N PRO A 78 -13.65 9.79 20.73
CA PRO A 78 -15.02 9.31 20.56
C PRO A 78 -15.99 10.43 20.13
N ASP A 79 -15.64 11.71 20.36
CA ASP A 79 -16.58 12.83 20.29
C ASP A 79 -16.68 13.44 18.89
N HIS A 80 -15.73 13.11 17.99
CA HIS A 80 -15.64 13.71 16.67
C HIS A 80 -15.33 12.65 15.62
N LEU A 81 -15.97 12.74 14.45
CA LEU A 81 -15.74 11.83 13.33
C LEU A 81 -14.44 12.17 12.59
N THR A 82 -13.86 11.17 11.98
CA THR A 82 -12.76 11.33 11.03
C THR A 82 -13.22 12.15 9.83
N GLY A 83 -12.43 13.15 9.41
CA GLY A 83 -12.78 14.03 8.29
C GLY A 83 -12.84 13.28 6.97
N LEU A 84 -13.76 13.72 6.09
CA LEU A 84 -13.92 13.22 4.73
C LEU A 84 -13.76 14.36 3.72
N VAL A 85 -13.19 14.04 2.57
CA VAL A 85 -13.15 14.93 1.40
C VAL A 85 -13.65 14.14 0.19
N LEU A 86 -14.60 14.70 -0.55
CA LEU A 86 -15.03 14.18 -1.85
C LEU A 86 -14.28 14.91 -2.94
N LEU A 87 -13.75 14.16 -3.91
CA LEU A 87 -12.90 14.70 -4.96
C LEU A 87 -13.36 14.20 -6.32
N GLY A 88 -13.57 15.15 -7.25
CA GLY A 88 -13.76 14.88 -8.67
C GLY A 88 -12.42 14.93 -9.40
N VAL A 89 -12.31 14.19 -10.48
CA VAL A 89 -11.13 14.18 -11.36
C VAL A 89 -11.61 14.42 -12.78
N ASP A 90 -11.61 15.69 -13.20
CA ASP A 90 -12.03 16.13 -14.54
C ASP A 90 -10.89 16.92 -15.20
N PRO A 91 -9.84 16.20 -15.69
CA PRO A 91 -8.69 16.86 -16.32
C PRO A 91 -9.07 17.59 -17.62
N PRO A 92 -8.34 18.63 -18.00
CA PRO A 92 -7.12 19.12 -17.34
C PRO A 92 -7.36 20.19 -16.28
N GLU A 93 -8.57 20.76 -16.16
CA GLU A 93 -8.76 22.05 -15.46
C GLU A 93 -9.63 21.96 -14.21
N HIS A 94 -10.49 20.93 -14.08
CA HIS A 94 -11.45 20.84 -12.99
C HIS A 94 -11.14 19.71 -12.01
N PHE A 95 -10.93 20.07 -10.75
CA PHE A 95 -10.70 19.11 -9.67
C PHE A 95 -11.55 19.49 -8.45
N PRO A 96 -12.88 19.35 -8.54
CA PRO A 96 -13.77 19.80 -7.50
C PRO A 96 -13.53 19.08 -6.18
N LEU A 97 -13.55 19.86 -5.10
CA LEU A 97 -13.26 19.43 -3.74
C LEU A 97 -14.39 19.84 -2.82
N MET A 98 -14.98 18.88 -2.11
CA MET A 98 -15.97 19.11 -1.07
C MET A 98 -15.45 18.62 0.27
N PHE A 99 -15.28 19.53 1.22
CA PHE A 99 -14.75 19.24 2.55
C PHE A 99 -15.88 18.95 3.55
N TYR A 100 -16.06 17.70 3.92
CA TYR A 100 -16.89 17.31 5.06
C TYR A 100 -16.00 17.28 6.33
N ARG A 101 -15.53 18.47 6.73
CA ARG A 101 -14.54 18.62 7.80
C ARG A 101 -14.94 19.59 8.91
N GLN A 102 -16.19 19.96 8.99
CA GLN A 102 -16.66 20.77 10.10
C GLN A 102 -16.57 19.98 11.41
N ASN A 103 -15.85 20.53 12.36
CA ASN A 103 -15.69 19.94 13.70
C ASN A 103 -15.21 18.47 13.68
N CYS A 104 -14.36 18.11 12.72
CA CYS A 104 -13.80 16.76 12.62
C CYS A 104 -12.68 16.53 13.65
N ALA A 105 -12.34 15.26 13.85
CA ALA A 105 -11.35 14.81 14.82
C ALA A 105 -9.97 15.44 14.63
N ASP A 106 -9.48 15.58 13.40
CA ASP A 106 -8.16 16.18 13.11
C ASP A 106 -8.06 17.68 13.42
N MET A 107 -9.17 18.33 13.73
CA MET A 107 -9.23 19.70 14.23
C MET A 107 -9.28 19.79 15.76
N GLN A 108 -9.20 18.66 16.47
CA GLN A 108 -9.31 18.55 17.91
C GLN A 108 -7.98 18.26 18.61
N LEU A 109 -6.86 18.53 17.94
CA LEU A 109 -5.54 18.46 18.57
C LEU A 109 -5.43 19.44 19.72
N GLN A 110 -4.83 18.98 20.81
CA GLN A 110 -4.63 19.74 22.04
C GLN A 110 -3.13 19.87 22.35
N PRO A 111 -2.67 20.90 23.09
CA PRO A 111 -1.28 21.02 23.48
C PRO A 111 -0.71 19.78 24.18
N GLY A 112 -1.54 19.07 24.95
CA GLY A 112 -1.16 17.81 25.63
C GLY A 112 -0.90 16.63 24.69
N ASP A 113 -1.25 16.72 23.39
CA ASP A 113 -0.92 15.72 22.40
C ASP A 113 0.56 15.83 21.91
N CYS A 114 1.25 16.91 22.28
CA CYS A 114 2.65 17.18 21.93
C CYS A 114 3.57 16.57 22.99
N ASP A 115 4.26 15.49 22.64
CA ASP A 115 5.22 14.82 23.51
C ASP A 115 6.63 15.43 23.37
N GLU A 116 7.15 16.07 24.42
CA GLU A 116 8.46 16.72 24.42
C GLU A 116 9.59 15.73 24.12
N GLN A 117 9.54 14.52 24.65
CA GLN A 117 10.58 13.53 24.42
C GLN A 117 10.61 13.11 22.95
N PHE A 118 9.44 13.01 22.31
CA PHE A 118 9.34 12.70 20.89
C PHE A 118 9.93 13.83 20.04
N PHE A 119 9.66 15.09 20.41
CA PHE A 119 10.26 16.25 19.72
C PHE A 119 11.79 16.25 19.83
N ARG A 120 12.37 15.99 21.02
CA ARG A 120 13.83 15.88 21.22
C ARG A 120 14.50 14.83 20.33
N GLN A 121 13.79 13.81 19.93
CA GLN A 121 14.29 12.73 19.06
C GLN A 121 14.02 13.00 17.57
N SER A 122 13.32 14.09 17.25
CA SER A 122 12.93 14.45 15.89
C SER A 122 13.89 15.46 15.29
N LYS A 123 14.28 15.29 14.02
CA LYS A 123 15.10 16.27 13.30
C LYS A 123 14.31 17.51 12.91
N ALA A 124 13.04 17.31 12.53
CA ALA A 124 12.18 18.41 12.09
C ALA A 124 10.72 18.16 12.47
N LEU A 125 10.02 19.25 12.75
CA LEU A 125 8.57 19.35 12.80
C LEU A 125 8.09 20.04 11.53
N LEU A 126 7.28 19.33 10.72
CA LEU A 126 6.53 19.97 9.64
C LEU A 126 5.14 20.33 10.17
N VAL A 127 4.77 21.60 10.00
CA VAL A 127 3.42 22.11 10.24
C VAL A 127 2.81 22.60 8.93
N THR A 128 1.50 22.37 8.76
CA THR A 128 0.75 22.92 7.62
C THR A 128 -0.05 24.14 8.07
N GLY A 129 -0.14 25.17 7.23
CA GLY A 129 -0.82 26.41 7.56
C GLY A 129 -2.30 26.24 7.88
N THR A 130 -2.93 25.18 7.39
CA THR A 130 -4.31 24.82 7.79
C THR A 130 -4.45 24.52 9.29
N GLY A 131 -3.36 24.19 10.00
CA GLY A 131 -3.31 24.05 11.45
C GLY A 131 -3.52 25.36 12.21
N PHE A 132 -3.57 26.51 11.54
CA PHE A 132 -3.81 27.83 12.14
C PHE A 132 -5.22 28.36 11.85
N SER A 133 -6.04 27.62 11.11
CA SER A 133 -7.35 28.09 10.63
C SER A 133 -8.42 28.20 11.72
N THR A 134 -8.30 27.46 12.83
CA THR A 134 -9.24 27.53 13.97
C THR A 134 -8.51 27.89 15.26
N SER A 135 -9.21 28.45 16.23
CA SER A 135 -8.61 28.87 17.50
C SER A 135 -8.00 27.71 18.29
N ALA A 136 -8.68 26.56 18.32
CA ALA A 136 -8.19 25.35 19.04
C ALA A 136 -6.90 24.82 18.39
N MET A 137 -6.91 24.59 17.06
CA MET A 137 -5.72 24.13 16.33
C MET A 137 -4.58 25.12 16.42
N ARG A 138 -4.87 26.43 16.36
CA ARG A 138 -3.89 27.50 16.46
C ARG A 138 -3.12 27.45 17.78
N ALA A 139 -3.83 27.31 18.89
CA ALA A 139 -3.19 27.20 20.21
C ALA A 139 -2.23 25.99 20.28
N THR A 140 -2.65 24.84 19.78
CA THR A 140 -1.81 23.64 19.73
C THR A 140 -0.63 23.80 18.76
N SER A 141 -0.85 24.42 17.60
CA SER A 141 0.21 24.67 16.63
C SER A 141 1.28 25.62 17.20
N HIS A 142 0.90 26.69 17.89
CA HIS A 142 1.84 27.57 18.57
C HIS A 142 2.64 26.83 19.66
N HIS A 143 1.96 26.00 20.47
CA HIS A 143 2.63 25.17 21.48
C HIS A 143 3.65 24.21 20.84
N ALA A 144 3.30 23.54 19.75
CA ALA A 144 4.19 22.64 19.04
C ALA A 144 5.43 23.38 18.47
N LEU A 145 5.25 24.61 17.93
CA LEU A 145 6.33 25.45 17.46
C LEU A 145 7.27 25.86 18.61
N ASP A 146 6.73 26.25 19.76
CA ASP A 146 7.52 26.62 20.92
C ASP A 146 8.30 25.42 21.47
N LEU A 147 7.66 24.27 21.51
CA LEU A 147 8.29 23.01 21.90
C LEU A 147 9.41 22.62 20.93
N ALA A 148 9.21 22.76 19.61
CA ALA A 148 10.24 22.51 18.61
C ALA A 148 11.47 23.40 18.83
N LYS A 149 11.27 24.69 19.12
CA LYS A 149 12.39 25.62 19.41
C LYS A 149 13.13 25.25 20.68
N THR A 150 12.43 24.90 21.77
CA THR A 150 13.07 24.50 23.04
C THR A 150 13.81 23.17 22.95
N THR A 151 13.39 22.29 22.06
CA THR A 151 14.01 20.96 21.82
C THR A 151 15.05 20.97 20.68
N HIS A 152 15.32 22.13 20.04
CA HIS A 152 16.18 22.28 18.87
C HIS A 152 15.75 21.42 17.67
N THR A 153 14.46 21.20 17.54
CA THR A 153 13.82 20.54 16.37
C THR A 153 13.57 21.58 15.31
N ALA A 154 14.07 21.37 14.10
CA ALA A 154 13.87 22.33 13.00
C ALA A 154 12.37 22.45 12.64
N VAL A 155 11.92 23.65 12.31
CA VAL A 155 10.52 23.92 11.95
C VAL A 155 10.40 24.14 10.45
N VAL A 156 9.57 23.33 9.80
CA VAL A 156 9.21 23.45 8.38
C VAL A 156 7.75 23.86 8.28
N LEU A 157 7.49 24.99 7.60
CA LEU A 157 6.14 25.45 7.29
C LEU A 157 5.81 25.13 5.84
N ASP A 158 4.80 24.28 5.60
CA ASP A 158 4.06 24.25 4.33
C ASP A 158 2.84 25.13 4.47
N ILE A 159 2.78 26.21 3.71
CA ILE A 159 1.73 27.23 3.89
C ILE A 159 0.34 26.63 3.64
N ASP A 160 0.20 25.69 2.68
CA ASP A 160 -1.04 24.91 2.42
C ASP A 160 -2.32 25.71 2.73
N TYR A 161 -2.46 26.89 2.11
CA TYR A 161 -3.58 27.76 2.34
C TYR A 161 -4.85 27.27 1.65
N ARG A 162 -5.96 27.26 2.38
CA ARG A 162 -7.30 26.87 1.88
C ARG A 162 -8.34 27.84 2.42
N PRO A 163 -8.83 28.81 1.62
CA PRO A 163 -9.79 29.84 2.07
C PRO A 163 -11.03 29.23 2.74
N VAL A 164 -11.55 28.13 2.24
CA VAL A 164 -12.71 27.42 2.81
C VAL A 164 -12.51 26.99 4.26
N LEU A 165 -11.29 26.59 4.63
CA LEU A 165 -10.99 26.16 6.01
C LEU A 165 -10.83 27.36 6.96
N TRP A 166 -10.62 28.56 6.43
CA TRP A 166 -10.61 29.82 7.19
C TRP A 166 -11.98 30.50 7.22
N GLY A 167 -13.02 29.85 6.63
CA GLY A 167 -14.35 30.43 6.58
C GLY A 167 -14.52 31.60 5.62
N LEU A 168 -13.59 31.79 4.68
CA LEU A 168 -13.58 32.90 3.73
C LEU A 168 -14.39 32.60 2.46
N THR A 169 -14.71 31.35 2.21
CA THR A 169 -15.53 30.91 1.08
C THR A 169 -16.63 29.96 1.54
N THR A 170 -17.57 29.62 0.66
CA THR A 170 -18.63 28.65 0.95
C THR A 170 -18.06 27.24 1.06
N LEU A 171 -18.69 26.36 1.83
CA LEU A 171 -18.25 24.99 2.07
C LEU A 171 -18.10 24.13 0.80
N GLY A 172 -18.86 24.46 -0.25
CA GLY A 172 -18.77 23.81 -1.55
C GLY A 172 -17.64 24.30 -2.45
N ASP A 173 -16.97 25.39 -2.08
CA ASP A 173 -15.91 26.02 -2.88
C ASP A 173 -14.52 25.62 -2.36
N GLY A 174 -14.25 24.34 -2.33
CA GLY A 174 -12.94 23.79 -1.90
C GLY A 174 -11.84 23.91 -2.96
N GLU A 175 -12.20 24.21 -4.19
CA GLU A 175 -11.28 24.35 -5.31
C GLU A 175 -10.55 25.70 -5.29
N ARG A 176 -11.14 26.74 -4.73
CA ARG A 176 -10.56 28.08 -4.64
C ARG A 176 -9.29 28.11 -3.81
N ARG A 177 -8.21 28.58 -4.39
CA ARG A 177 -6.87 28.54 -3.78
C ARG A 177 -6.41 29.88 -3.24
N TYR A 178 -6.88 30.98 -3.79
CA TYR A 178 -6.43 32.31 -3.44
C TYR A 178 -7.58 33.21 -2.99
N GLN A 179 -7.41 33.80 -1.84
CA GLN A 179 -8.19 34.91 -1.33
C GLN A 179 -7.36 35.64 -0.27
N LEU A 180 -6.84 36.84 -0.61
CA LEU A 180 -6.08 37.64 0.34
C LEU A 180 -6.98 38.06 1.51
N ALA A 181 -6.48 37.90 2.73
CA ALA A 181 -7.15 38.29 3.96
C ALA A 181 -6.11 38.68 5.01
N ASP A 182 -6.16 39.92 5.48
CA ASP A 182 -5.19 40.49 6.43
C ASP A 182 -5.07 39.66 7.71
N GLU A 183 -6.18 39.15 8.21
CA GLU A 183 -6.18 38.28 9.40
C GLU A 183 -5.35 37.00 9.18
N VAL A 184 -5.46 36.39 8.01
CA VAL A 184 -4.70 35.17 7.67
C VAL A 184 -3.20 35.53 7.56
N SER A 185 -2.88 36.60 6.84
CA SER A 185 -1.51 37.07 6.70
C SER A 185 -0.88 37.36 8.06
N HIS A 186 -1.62 38.02 8.96
CA HIS A 186 -1.15 38.30 10.31
C HIS A 186 -0.88 37.01 11.12
N GLN A 187 -1.72 35.98 11.00
CA GLN A 187 -1.48 34.71 11.67
C GLN A 187 -0.20 34.03 11.16
N TYR A 188 0.05 34.02 9.85
CA TYR A 188 1.29 33.49 9.32
C TYR A 188 2.49 34.28 9.78
N GLN A 189 2.44 35.61 9.75
CA GLN A 189 3.54 36.51 10.17
C GLN A 189 3.94 36.28 11.64
N GLN A 190 3.04 35.88 12.51
CA GLN A 190 3.36 35.55 13.90
C GLN A 190 4.22 34.28 14.03
N ILE A 191 4.14 33.35 13.12
CA ILE A 191 4.84 32.06 13.18
C ILE A 191 6.11 32.02 12.34
N LEU A 192 6.22 32.86 11.29
CA LEU A 192 7.40 32.95 10.42
C LEU A 192 8.73 33.04 11.19
N PRO A 193 8.85 33.83 12.28
CA PRO A 193 10.10 33.92 13.05
C PRO A 193 10.56 32.59 13.67
N LYS A 194 9.68 31.62 13.78
CA LYS A 194 9.98 30.29 14.33
C LYS A 194 10.37 29.26 13.26
N CYS A 195 10.25 29.62 11.97
CA CYS A 195 10.47 28.70 10.86
C CYS A 195 11.95 28.64 10.45
N ASP A 196 12.42 27.44 10.13
CA ASP A 196 13.75 27.20 9.58
C ASP A 196 13.70 26.92 8.07
N LEU A 197 12.50 26.62 7.55
CA LEU A 197 12.19 26.45 6.13
C LEU A 197 10.72 26.82 5.88
N ILE A 198 10.46 27.61 4.82
CA ILE A 198 9.11 28.03 4.42
C ILE A 198 8.88 27.57 2.98
N VAL A 199 7.75 26.89 2.74
CA VAL A 199 7.39 26.35 1.42
C VAL A 199 5.97 26.74 1.08
N GLY A 200 5.73 27.21 -0.15
CA GLY A 200 4.39 27.56 -0.62
C GLY A 200 4.35 27.75 -2.14
N THR A 201 3.15 27.88 -2.70
CA THR A 201 2.95 28.40 -4.06
C THR A 201 3.18 29.91 -4.10
N GLU A 202 3.24 30.52 -5.28
CA GLU A 202 3.34 32.01 -5.38
C GLU A 202 2.17 32.66 -4.62
N GLU A 203 0.95 32.18 -4.81
CA GLU A 203 -0.26 32.67 -4.12
C GLU A 203 -0.16 32.51 -2.59
N GLU A 204 0.34 31.39 -2.12
CA GLU A 204 0.54 31.14 -0.69
C GLU A 204 1.61 32.05 -0.08
N ILE A 205 2.65 32.37 -0.82
CA ILE A 205 3.68 33.35 -0.39
C ILE A 205 3.10 34.77 -0.32
N LEU A 206 2.24 35.15 -1.28
CA LEU A 206 1.53 36.45 -1.23
C LEU A 206 0.68 36.54 0.07
N ILE A 207 -0.04 35.50 0.41
CA ILE A 207 -0.82 35.44 1.65
C ILE A 207 0.08 35.55 2.88
N ALA A 208 1.16 34.76 2.97
CA ALA A 208 2.05 34.77 4.13
C ALA A 208 2.80 36.09 4.29
N GLY A 209 3.19 36.73 3.17
CA GLY A 209 3.85 38.04 3.16
C GLY A 209 2.90 39.23 3.34
N GLY A 210 1.58 38.99 3.11
CA GLY A 210 0.56 40.03 3.22
C GLY A 210 0.70 41.14 2.17
N ASP A 211 0.99 40.74 0.92
CA ASP A 211 1.13 41.65 -0.21
C ASP A 211 0.71 40.93 -1.50
N ASP A 212 0.22 41.67 -2.48
CA ASP A 212 -0.20 41.14 -3.80
C ASP A 212 0.95 41.16 -4.84
N ILE A 213 2.13 41.67 -4.44
CA ILE A 213 3.35 41.69 -5.26
C ILE A 213 4.36 40.69 -4.64
N LEU A 214 4.74 39.66 -5.39
CA LEU A 214 5.62 38.60 -4.90
C LEU A 214 6.94 39.10 -4.30
N SER A 215 7.60 40.05 -4.94
CA SER A 215 8.86 40.61 -4.42
C SER A 215 8.67 41.28 -3.07
N GLN A 216 7.56 42.00 -2.87
CA GLN A 216 7.25 42.67 -1.61
C GLN A 216 6.84 41.63 -0.53
N ALA A 217 6.06 40.64 -0.89
CA ALA A 217 5.71 39.55 0.01
C ALA A 217 6.96 38.80 0.52
N LEU A 218 7.91 38.50 -0.37
CA LEU A 218 9.19 37.87 -0.01
C LEU A 218 10.01 38.77 0.91
N ASP A 219 10.10 40.08 0.62
CA ASP A 219 10.79 41.05 1.47
C ASP A 219 10.13 41.14 2.85
N ASN A 220 8.80 41.17 2.92
CA ASN A 220 8.05 41.16 4.18
C ASN A 220 8.38 39.92 5.03
N ILE A 221 8.41 38.74 4.41
CA ILE A 221 8.80 37.51 5.10
C ILE A 221 10.26 37.57 5.55
N HIS A 222 11.19 38.00 4.70
CA HIS A 222 12.62 38.10 5.03
C HIS A 222 12.93 39.16 6.09
N ARG A 223 12.06 40.17 6.33
CA ARG A 223 12.20 41.07 7.48
C ARG A 223 11.96 40.34 8.80
N LEU A 224 11.07 39.34 8.80
CA LEU A 224 10.68 38.57 10.00
C LEU A 224 11.63 37.42 10.28
N VAL A 225 12.17 36.74 9.25
CA VAL A 225 12.97 35.52 9.39
C VAL A 225 14.08 35.46 8.35
N SER A 226 15.12 34.63 8.62
CA SER A 226 16.19 34.36 7.66
C SER A 226 16.07 32.99 6.98
N ALA A 227 14.99 32.28 7.22
CA ALA A 227 14.75 30.99 6.64
C ALA A 227 14.70 31.03 5.10
N PRO A 228 15.19 30.00 4.41
CA PRO A 228 14.96 29.84 2.98
C PRO A 228 13.46 29.79 2.67
N ILE A 229 13.05 30.45 1.59
CA ILE A 229 11.69 30.46 1.08
C ILE A 229 11.68 29.68 -0.23
N VAL A 230 10.96 28.55 -0.26
CA VAL A 230 10.80 27.70 -1.44
C VAL A 230 9.45 28.00 -2.10
N VAL A 231 9.48 28.50 -3.31
CA VAL A 231 8.29 28.87 -4.08
C VAL A 231 8.02 27.80 -5.14
N LYS A 232 6.88 27.11 -5.00
CA LYS A 232 6.36 26.14 -5.96
C LYS A 232 5.73 26.92 -7.13
N THR A 233 6.21 26.73 -8.35
CA THR A 233 5.69 27.41 -9.56
C THR A 233 4.99 26.49 -10.55
N GLY A 234 4.54 25.34 -10.07
CA GLY A 234 3.79 24.34 -10.84
C GLY A 234 4.56 23.82 -12.04
N ALA A 235 4.00 23.97 -13.24
CA ALA A 235 4.62 23.54 -14.49
C ALA A 235 5.91 24.32 -14.85
N LYS A 236 6.28 25.32 -14.06
CA LYS A 236 7.53 26.10 -14.21
C LYS A 236 8.62 25.67 -13.21
N GLY A 237 8.41 24.58 -12.46
CA GLY A 237 9.36 24.07 -11.47
C GLY A 237 9.28 24.76 -10.12
N CYS A 238 10.44 25.17 -9.57
CA CYS A 238 10.48 25.85 -8.27
C CYS A 238 11.67 26.81 -8.15
N ARG A 239 11.57 27.70 -7.16
CA ARG A 239 12.60 28.69 -6.85
C ARG A 239 12.88 28.70 -5.35
N ILE A 240 14.14 28.93 -4.96
CA ILE A 240 14.53 29.17 -3.57
C ILE A 240 15.07 30.59 -3.43
N TYR A 241 14.46 31.33 -2.55
CA TYR A 241 14.90 32.69 -2.17
C TYR A 241 15.65 32.62 -0.84
N LEU A 242 16.90 33.02 -0.87
CA LEU A 242 17.77 33.11 0.32
C LEU A 242 17.94 34.55 0.73
N LYS A 243 17.81 34.84 2.02
CA LYS A 243 17.94 36.20 2.54
C LYS A 243 19.30 36.82 2.15
N GLY A 244 19.26 38.01 1.56
CA GLY A 244 20.46 38.70 1.11
C GLY A 244 21.01 38.28 -0.26
N GLN A 245 20.42 37.31 -0.92
CA GLN A 245 20.73 36.99 -2.31
C GLN A 245 19.75 37.66 -3.25
N ARG A 246 20.29 38.23 -4.32
CA ARG A 246 19.51 39.02 -5.31
C ARG A 246 18.69 38.11 -6.23
N GLU A 247 19.29 37.03 -6.67
CA GLU A 247 18.68 36.09 -7.61
C GLU A 247 18.30 34.76 -6.90
N PRO A 248 17.12 34.20 -7.17
CA PRO A 248 16.74 32.93 -6.61
C PRO A 248 17.53 31.78 -7.25
N LEU A 249 17.72 30.71 -6.53
CA LEU A 249 18.08 29.43 -7.11
C LEU A 249 16.86 28.85 -7.84
N THR A 250 17.06 28.27 -9.02
CA THR A 250 15.97 27.75 -9.87
C THR A 250 16.21 26.31 -10.23
N ALA A 251 15.12 25.54 -10.35
CA ALA A 251 15.15 24.20 -10.94
C ALA A 251 13.99 24.03 -11.90
N GLU A 252 14.33 23.50 -13.07
CA GLU A 252 13.37 23.24 -14.13
C GLU A 252 12.39 22.12 -13.75
N PRO A 253 11.15 22.17 -14.28
CA PRO A 253 10.16 21.12 -14.07
C PRO A 253 10.46 19.88 -14.91
N PHE A 254 9.83 18.76 -14.54
CA PHE A 254 9.73 17.59 -15.41
C PHE A 254 8.41 17.66 -16.20
N GLN A 255 8.50 17.51 -17.52
CA GLN A 255 7.33 17.50 -18.39
C GLN A 255 6.63 16.15 -18.30
N VAL A 256 5.36 16.14 -17.88
CA VAL A 256 4.57 14.92 -17.66
C VAL A 256 3.12 15.13 -18.09
N THR A 257 2.43 14.04 -18.42
CA THR A 257 0.99 14.08 -18.64
C THR A 257 0.28 14.16 -17.29
N VAL A 258 -0.47 15.23 -17.07
CA VAL A 258 -1.21 15.47 -15.82
C VAL A 258 -2.54 14.71 -15.86
N LEU A 259 -2.74 13.85 -14.88
CA LEU A 259 -4.01 13.17 -14.61
C LEU A 259 -4.77 13.84 -13.47
N ASN A 260 -4.05 14.26 -12.42
CA ASN A 260 -4.63 14.81 -11.21
C ASN A 260 -3.64 15.77 -10.53
N VAL A 261 -4.02 17.01 -10.32
CA VAL A 261 -3.15 18.02 -9.69
C VAL A 261 -3.16 17.95 -8.16
N LEU A 262 -4.10 17.20 -7.57
CA LEU A 262 -4.24 17.08 -6.12
C LEU A 262 -3.11 16.26 -5.54
N GLY A 263 -2.50 16.74 -4.45
CA GLY A 263 -1.34 16.11 -3.82
C GLY A 263 0.01 16.45 -4.46
N ALA A 264 0.04 17.22 -5.56
CA ALA A 264 1.30 17.66 -6.18
C ALA A 264 2.22 18.40 -5.19
N GLY A 265 1.66 19.31 -4.38
CA GLY A 265 2.35 20.03 -3.31
C GLY A 265 2.90 19.09 -2.23
N ASP A 266 2.12 18.09 -1.85
CA ASP A 266 2.50 17.09 -0.84
C ASP A 266 3.65 16.21 -1.35
N GLY A 267 3.58 15.79 -2.63
CA GLY A 267 4.67 15.07 -3.32
C GLY A 267 5.95 15.92 -3.42
N PHE A 268 5.80 17.17 -3.83
CA PHE A 268 6.89 18.14 -3.87
C PHE A 268 7.57 18.28 -2.50
N MET A 269 6.78 18.50 -1.44
CA MET A 269 7.28 18.62 -0.07
C MET A 269 8.01 17.36 0.38
N SER A 270 7.47 16.19 0.07
CA SER A 270 8.08 14.91 0.42
C SER A 270 9.46 14.75 -0.23
N GLY A 271 9.56 15.06 -1.52
CA GLY A 271 10.82 15.04 -2.26
C GLY A 271 11.82 16.05 -1.72
N PHE A 272 11.37 17.28 -1.46
CA PHE A 272 12.22 18.35 -0.90
C PHE A 272 12.81 17.95 0.45
N LEU A 273 11.97 17.48 1.36
CA LEU A 273 12.38 17.04 2.71
C LEU A 273 13.35 15.86 2.65
N SER A 274 13.18 14.93 1.71
CA SER A 274 14.06 13.77 1.57
C SER A 274 15.50 14.17 1.24
N GLY A 275 15.70 15.27 0.52
CA GLY A 275 17.02 15.86 0.28
C GLY A 275 17.47 16.74 1.44
N TRP A 276 16.63 17.66 1.89
CA TRP A 276 16.98 18.67 2.90
C TRP A 276 17.38 18.06 4.25
N LEU A 277 16.64 17.08 4.74
CA LEU A 277 16.95 16.39 6.00
C LEU A 277 18.20 15.48 5.94
N LYS A 278 18.67 15.19 4.72
CA LYS A 278 19.95 14.50 4.46
C LYS A 278 21.09 15.48 4.18
N ASN A 279 20.85 16.80 4.30
CA ASN A 279 21.79 17.87 3.98
C ASN A 279 22.30 17.85 2.53
N ALA A 280 21.44 17.45 1.60
CA ALA A 280 21.77 17.47 0.18
C ALA A 280 21.87 18.92 -0.33
N PRO A 281 22.63 19.19 -1.43
CA PRO A 281 22.66 20.50 -2.07
C PRO A 281 21.25 20.96 -2.48
N TRP A 282 21.01 22.28 -2.46
CA TRP A 282 19.71 22.86 -2.84
C TRP A 282 19.20 22.37 -4.20
N GLN A 283 20.10 22.25 -5.17
CA GLN A 283 19.75 21.75 -6.51
C GLN A 283 19.15 20.33 -6.46
N THR A 284 19.75 19.44 -5.64
CA THR A 284 19.25 18.08 -5.44
C THR A 284 17.89 18.09 -4.73
N CYS A 285 17.72 18.93 -3.71
CA CYS A 285 16.44 19.08 -3.01
C CYS A 285 15.32 19.51 -3.98
N MET A 286 15.60 20.51 -4.84
CA MET A 286 14.67 21.00 -5.86
C MET A 286 14.35 19.92 -6.92
N GLN A 287 15.37 19.17 -7.38
CA GLN A 287 15.17 18.08 -8.34
C GLN A 287 14.26 16.99 -7.76
N TYR A 288 14.52 16.54 -6.53
CA TYR A 288 13.69 15.54 -5.85
C TYR A 288 12.25 16.03 -5.68
N ALA A 289 12.09 17.29 -5.30
CA ALA A 289 10.79 17.92 -5.14
C ALA A 289 10.00 17.96 -6.45
N ASN A 290 10.60 18.48 -7.52
CA ASN A 290 9.97 18.54 -8.84
C ASN A 290 9.65 17.14 -9.39
N ALA A 291 10.56 16.17 -9.22
CA ALA A 291 10.34 14.79 -9.66
C ALA A 291 9.18 14.12 -8.92
N CYS A 292 9.13 14.24 -7.59
CA CYS A 292 8.04 13.68 -6.79
C CYS A 292 6.70 14.34 -7.11
N GLY A 293 6.66 15.67 -7.28
CA GLY A 293 5.46 16.37 -7.73
C GLY A 293 4.98 15.90 -9.09
N ALA A 294 5.89 15.75 -10.07
CA ALA A 294 5.60 15.26 -11.41
C ALA A 294 5.04 13.83 -11.39
N MET A 295 5.62 12.96 -10.57
CA MET A 295 5.10 11.58 -10.42
C MET A 295 3.70 11.56 -9.81
N VAL A 296 3.42 12.38 -8.80
CA VAL A 296 2.10 12.44 -8.16
C VAL A 296 1.03 12.91 -9.13
N VAL A 297 1.28 13.96 -9.92
CA VAL A 297 0.26 14.49 -10.85
C VAL A 297 -0.06 13.54 -12.01
N SER A 298 0.79 12.56 -12.27
CA SER A 298 0.57 11.55 -13.31
C SER A 298 -0.29 10.36 -12.87
N ARG A 299 -0.75 10.35 -11.60
CA ARG A 299 -1.39 9.22 -10.96
C ARG A 299 -2.72 9.60 -10.31
N HIS A 300 -3.54 8.58 -10.02
CA HIS A 300 -4.80 8.76 -9.31
C HIS A 300 -4.59 8.69 -7.78
N GLY A 301 -5.21 9.60 -7.04
CA GLY A 301 -5.08 9.72 -5.60
C GLY A 301 -3.88 10.57 -5.14
N CYS A 302 -3.79 10.85 -3.83
CA CYS A 302 -2.67 11.61 -3.23
C CYS A 302 -1.67 10.67 -2.55
N ALA A 303 -1.98 10.14 -1.36
CA ALA A 303 -1.08 9.25 -0.64
C ALA A 303 -0.65 8.01 -1.45
N PRO A 304 -1.55 7.29 -2.15
CA PRO A 304 -1.12 6.16 -2.97
C PRO A 304 -0.22 6.58 -4.14
N ALA A 305 -0.34 7.82 -4.63
CA ALA A 305 0.49 8.33 -5.74
C ALA A 305 1.93 8.68 -5.34
N MET A 306 2.24 8.80 -4.04
CA MET A 306 3.58 9.13 -3.55
C MET A 306 4.61 8.13 -4.03
N PRO A 307 5.74 8.58 -4.61
CA PRO A 307 6.81 7.70 -5.06
C PRO A 307 7.64 7.16 -3.88
N ASN A 308 8.33 6.05 -4.12
CA ASN A 308 9.39 5.55 -3.27
C ASN A 308 10.79 5.91 -3.82
N ASN A 309 11.86 5.56 -3.08
CA ASN A 309 13.24 5.84 -3.51
C ASN A 309 13.58 5.19 -4.86
N GLU A 310 13.19 3.93 -5.09
CA GLU A 310 13.49 3.21 -6.34
C GLU A 310 12.82 3.88 -7.55
N GLU A 311 11.61 4.37 -7.35
CA GLU A 311 10.89 5.13 -8.38
C GLU A 311 11.56 6.46 -8.67
N LEU A 312 11.93 7.21 -7.62
CA LEU A 312 12.58 8.51 -7.74
C LEU A 312 13.93 8.37 -8.46
N GLU A 313 14.77 7.42 -8.04
CA GLU A 313 16.06 7.15 -8.66
C GLU A 313 15.90 6.73 -10.14
N TYR A 314 14.97 5.80 -10.41
CA TYR A 314 14.69 5.35 -11.78
C TYR A 314 14.20 6.51 -12.66
N PHE A 315 13.29 7.33 -12.15
CA PHE A 315 12.76 8.47 -12.87
C PHE A 315 13.86 9.49 -13.21
N LEU A 316 14.69 9.86 -12.24
CA LEU A 316 15.79 10.81 -12.44
C LEU A 316 16.86 10.31 -13.41
N GLN A 317 17.13 9.00 -13.43
CA GLN A 317 18.11 8.40 -14.35
C GLN A 317 17.62 8.35 -15.80
N HIS A 318 16.31 8.40 -16.04
CA HIS A 318 15.70 8.20 -17.35
C HIS A 318 14.82 9.37 -17.80
N SER A 319 14.79 10.46 -17.05
CA SER A 319 13.91 11.61 -17.33
C SER A 319 14.19 12.33 -18.65
N ASP A 320 15.39 12.16 -19.21
CA ASP A 320 15.76 12.71 -20.53
C ASP A 320 15.23 11.87 -21.70
N ALA A 321 14.64 10.71 -21.43
CA ALA A 321 14.03 9.91 -22.48
C ALA A 321 12.78 10.61 -23.04
N GLN A 322 12.65 10.67 -24.37
CA GLN A 322 11.51 11.33 -25.05
C GLN A 322 10.17 10.63 -24.83
N GLU A 323 10.16 9.43 -24.29
CA GLU A 323 8.94 8.68 -23.97
C GLU A 323 8.44 9.01 -22.57
N ASN A 324 7.12 8.99 -22.43
CA ASN A 324 6.46 9.22 -21.13
C ASN A 324 6.76 8.08 -20.15
N ILE A 325 7.90 8.19 -19.47
CA ILE A 325 8.45 7.17 -18.58
C ILE A 325 7.47 6.78 -17.47
N LEU A 326 6.62 7.73 -17.03
CA LEU A 326 5.63 7.53 -15.97
C LEU A 326 4.46 6.62 -16.40
N GLN A 327 4.22 6.48 -17.70
CA GLN A 327 3.29 5.50 -18.26
C GLN A 327 3.97 4.14 -18.54
N GLY A 328 5.29 4.07 -18.36
CA GLY A 328 6.09 2.88 -18.61
C GLY A 328 5.84 1.77 -17.57
N ARG A 329 5.90 0.52 -18.02
CA ARG A 329 5.70 -0.67 -17.17
C ARG A 329 6.69 -0.75 -16.01
N ASN A 330 7.91 -0.27 -16.21
CA ASN A 330 8.96 -0.35 -15.21
C ASN A 330 8.67 0.50 -13.98
N ILE A 331 8.17 1.72 -14.17
CA ILE A 331 7.83 2.59 -13.05
C ILE A 331 6.52 2.15 -12.38
N ALA A 332 5.52 1.76 -13.17
CA ALA A 332 4.25 1.25 -12.67
C ALA A 332 4.45 0.02 -11.76
N ARG A 333 5.37 -0.90 -12.13
CA ARG A 333 5.70 -2.06 -11.33
C ARG A 333 6.34 -1.68 -9.98
N ARG A 334 7.30 -0.74 -9.98
CA ARG A 334 7.94 -0.25 -8.75
C ARG A 334 6.92 0.42 -7.83
N HIS A 335 6.06 1.23 -8.42
CA HIS A 335 4.98 1.89 -7.69
C HIS A 335 4.01 0.90 -7.07
N ARG A 336 3.54 -0.08 -7.82
CA ARG A 336 2.63 -1.12 -7.33
C ARG A 336 3.19 -1.85 -6.10
N ARG A 337 4.50 -2.13 -6.09
CA ARG A 337 5.14 -2.80 -4.95
C ARG A 337 5.15 -1.94 -3.69
N SER A 338 5.33 -0.65 -3.82
CA SER A 338 5.25 0.24 -2.66
C SER A 338 3.83 0.34 -2.11
N THR A 339 2.80 0.38 -2.97
CA THR A 339 1.40 0.49 -2.55
C THR A 339 0.85 -0.80 -1.94
N LEU A 340 1.28 -1.97 -2.42
CA LEU A 340 0.87 -3.26 -1.86
C LEU A 340 1.63 -3.63 -0.58
N GLY A 341 2.64 -2.84 -0.22
CA GLY A 341 3.43 -3.00 1.00
C GLY A 341 4.45 -4.15 0.94
N SER A 342 5.34 -4.17 1.92
CA SER A 342 6.40 -5.18 2.09
C SER A 342 5.87 -6.56 2.54
N ALA A 343 4.59 -6.83 2.36
CA ALA A 343 3.98 -8.08 2.82
C ALA A 343 4.59 -9.34 2.18
N ALA A 344 5.20 -9.20 0.98
CA ALA A 344 5.92 -10.30 0.33
C ALA A 344 7.25 -10.65 1.02
N ASP A 345 7.84 -9.68 1.75
CA ASP A 345 9.16 -9.87 2.38
C ASP A 345 9.12 -10.67 3.69
N ARG A 346 7.92 -10.98 4.18
CA ARG A 346 7.74 -11.76 5.41
C ARG A 346 7.41 -13.20 5.09
N GLU A 347 7.92 -14.12 5.88
CA GLU A 347 7.55 -15.53 5.80
C GLU A 347 6.03 -15.70 5.94
N MET A 348 5.46 -16.60 5.16
CA MET A 348 4.03 -16.87 5.13
C MET A 348 3.78 -18.38 5.10
N PHE A 349 3.04 -18.88 6.08
CA PHE A 349 2.69 -20.30 6.22
C PHE A 349 1.22 -20.48 5.85
N VAL A 350 0.99 -21.13 4.71
CA VAL A 350 -0.33 -21.20 4.11
C VAL A 350 -0.95 -22.57 4.33
N PHE A 351 -2.05 -22.61 5.06
CA PHE A 351 -2.89 -23.80 5.18
C PHE A 351 -3.96 -23.83 4.08
N VAL A 352 -4.07 -24.95 3.35
CA VAL A 352 -4.97 -25.07 2.20
C VAL A 352 -6.26 -25.77 2.56
N PHE A 353 -7.38 -25.11 2.31
CA PHE A 353 -8.74 -25.66 2.39
C PHE A 353 -9.37 -25.91 1.01
N ASP A 354 -8.63 -25.66 -0.06
CA ASP A 354 -9.12 -25.75 -1.44
C ASP A 354 -8.85 -27.14 -2.04
N HIS A 355 -9.59 -28.15 -1.59
CA HIS A 355 -9.48 -29.53 -2.06
C HIS A 355 -10.77 -30.05 -2.69
N ARG A 356 -11.27 -29.29 -3.65
CA ARG A 356 -12.58 -29.51 -4.28
C ARG A 356 -12.77 -30.88 -4.90
N GLU A 357 -11.78 -31.38 -5.64
CA GLU A 357 -11.85 -32.64 -6.37
C GLU A 357 -11.32 -33.85 -5.56
N GLN A 358 -10.29 -33.63 -4.76
CA GLN A 358 -9.61 -34.68 -4.02
C GLN A 358 -10.51 -35.31 -2.94
N PHE A 359 -11.33 -34.53 -2.25
CA PHE A 359 -12.33 -35.03 -1.34
C PHE A 359 -13.49 -35.73 -2.06
N ARG A 360 -13.84 -35.29 -3.26
CA ARG A 360 -14.90 -35.95 -4.05
C ARG A 360 -14.47 -37.32 -4.57
N SER A 361 -13.22 -37.43 -5.01
CA SER A 361 -12.68 -38.69 -5.55
C SER A 361 -12.29 -39.70 -4.47
N SER A 362 -11.95 -39.23 -3.25
CA SER A 362 -11.51 -40.10 -2.14
C SER A 362 -12.66 -40.66 -1.29
N CYS A 363 -13.87 -40.10 -1.43
CA CYS A 363 -15.07 -40.59 -0.76
C CYS A 363 -16.01 -41.13 -1.82
N GLU A 364 -16.30 -42.42 -1.79
CA GLU A 364 -17.50 -42.93 -2.45
C GLU A 364 -18.71 -42.24 -1.82
N VAL A 365 -19.30 -41.28 -2.58
CA VAL A 365 -20.20 -40.26 -2.04
C VAL A 365 -21.59 -40.87 -1.79
N THR A 366 -21.80 -41.44 -0.62
CA THR A 366 -23.11 -41.66 -0.05
C THR A 366 -23.58 -40.43 0.74
N ASP A 367 -24.88 -40.29 1.01
CA ASP A 367 -25.38 -39.12 1.78
C ASP A 367 -24.79 -39.07 3.20
N ASN A 368 -24.46 -40.19 3.82
CA ASN A 368 -23.74 -40.25 5.09
C ASN A 368 -22.31 -39.74 4.97
N SER A 369 -21.59 -40.01 3.88
CA SER A 369 -20.23 -39.52 3.69
C SER A 369 -20.16 -38.02 3.51
N ARG A 370 -21.20 -37.40 2.91
CA ARG A 370 -21.29 -35.91 2.79
C ARG A 370 -21.37 -35.23 4.15
N ALA A 371 -22.13 -35.77 5.08
CA ALA A 371 -22.25 -35.21 6.42
C ALA A 371 -20.92 -35.29 7.19
N VAL A 372 -20.22 -36.42 7.11
CA VAL A 372 -18.92 -36.63 7.74
C VAL A 372 -17.85 -35.71 7.13
N VAL A 373 -17.81 -35.58 5.80
CA VAL A 373 -16.89 -34.65 5.11
C VAL A 373 -17.15 -33.21 5.53
N LYS A 374 -18.43 -32.82 5.64
CA LYS A 374 -18.78 -31.47 6.10
C LYS A 374 -18.33 -31.22 7.54
N ALA A 375 -18.58 -32.18 8.43
CA ALA A 375 -18.15 -32.09 9.82
C ALA A 375 -16.62 -32.06 9.95
N PHE A 376 -15.91 -32.92 9.23
CA PHE A 376 -14.46 -32.95 9.20
C PHE A 376 -13.87 -31.58 8.73
N ARG A 377 -14.44 -30.97 7.69
CA ARG A 377 -14.00 -29.65 7.21
C ARG A 377 -14.18 -28.55 8.26
N GLN A 378 -15.24 -28.61 9.07
CA GLN A 378 -15.39 -27.68 10.20
C GLN A 378 -14.27 -27.86 11.21
N GLN A 379 -13.87 -29.11 11.48
CA GLN A 379 -12.76 -29.40 12.40
C GLN A 379 -11.39 -28.98 11.83
N LEU A 380 -11.19 -29.01 10.53
CA LEU A 380 -9.98 -28.44 9.91
C LEU A 380 -9.85 -26.95 10.22
N PHE A 381 -10.94 -26.19 10.09
CA PHE A 381 -10.94 -24.77 10.41
C PHE A 381 -10.68 -24.54 11.91
N SER A 382 -11.30 -25.32 12.79
CA SER A 382 -11.03 -25.27 14.23
C SER A 382 -9.57 -25.59 14.56
N GLY A 383 -8.95 -26.53 13.86
CA GLY A 383 -7.52 -26.85 13.99
C GLY A 383 -6.62 -25.70 13.59
N PHE A 384 -6.93 -25.01 12.49
CA PHE A 384 -6.20 -23.82 12.07
C PHE A 384 -6.32 -22.69 13.11
N GLN A 385 -7.53 -22.45 13.65
CA GLN A 385 -7.74 -21.46 14.71
C GLN A 385 -6.95 -21.81 15.98
N LEU A 386 -6.87 -23.07 16.35
CA LEU A 386 -6.08 -23.55 17.47
C LEU A 386 -4.57 -23.30 17.24
N ALA A 387 -4.06 -23.58 16.05
CA ALA A 387 -2.68 -23.28 15.69
C ALA A 387 -2.38 -21.79 15.79
N LEU A 388 -3.29 -20.92 15.32
CA LEU A 388 -3.17 -19.47 15.43
C LEU A 388 -3.13 -18.96 16.87
N GLN A 389 -3.87 -19.62 17.77
CA GLN A 389 -3.85 -19.27 19.21
C GLN A 389 -2.55 -19.69 19.88
N GLN A 390 -1.97 -20.84 19.47
CA GLN A 390 -0.72 -21.37 20.04
C GLN A 390 0.53 -20.65 19.51
N ASP A 391 0.48 -20.14 18.28
CA ASP A 391 1.57 -19.34 17.67
C ASP A 391 1.03 -18.04 17.08
N PRO A 392 0.76 -17.04 17.93
CA PRO A 392 0.23 -15.74 17.47
C PRO A 392 1.26 -14.86 16.77
N GLN A 393 2.54 -15.23 16.78
CA GLN A 393 3.63 -14.43 16.17
C GLN A 393 3.88 -14.82 14.73
N SER A 394 3.67 -16.08 14.37
CA SER A 394 3.82 -16.55 12.99
C SER A 394 2.74 -15.97 12.07
N ARG A 395 3.16 -15.64 10.85
CA ARG A 395 2.25 -15.15 9.84
C ARG A 395 1.52 -16.31 9.17
N LEU A 396 0.37 -16.65 9.70
CA LEU A 396 -0.48 -17.69 9.15
C LEU A 396 -1.36 -17.15 8.02
N ALA A 397 -1.51 -17.94 6.98
CA ALA A 397 -2.39 -17.67 5.87
C ALA A 397 -3.26 -18.89 5.54
N MET A 398 -4.34 -18.66 4.83
CA MET A 398 -5.30 -19.69 4.47
C MET A 398 -5.71 -19.55 3.02
N LEU A 399 -5.77 -20.67 2.28
CA LEU A 399 -6.45 -20.75 0.98
C LEU A 399 -7.82 -21.38 1.16
N VAL A 400 -8.88 -20.65 0.84
CA VAL A 400 -10.26 -21.03 1.11
C VAL A 400 -11.00 -21.34 -0.18
N ASP A 401 -11.65 -22.52 -0.24
CA ASP A 401 -12.56 -22.89 -1.33
C ASP A 401 -13.75 -21.90 -1.42
N PRO A 402 -13.98 -21.28 -2.58
CA PRO A 402 -15.09 -20.33 -2.76
C PRO A 402 -16.49 -20.97 -2.62
N GLY A 403 -16.62 -22.27 -2.76
CA GLY A 403 -17.89 -23.01 -2.58
C GLY A 403 -18.23 -23.30 -1.13
N TYR A 404 -17.28 -23.14 -0.21
CA TYR A 404 -17.45 -23.41 1.22
C TYR A 404 -17.25 -22.15 2.03
N GLY A 405 -18.35 -21.53 2.47
CA GLY A 405 -18.28 -20.58 3.57
C GLY A 405 -17.80 -19.17 3.26
N ARG A 406 -18.24 -18.59 2.13
CA ARG A 406 -18.07 -17.13 1.91
C ARG A 406 -18.54 -16.29 3.10
N THR A 407 -19.60 -16.70 3.75
CA THR A 407 -20.19 -16.03 4.91
C THR A 407 -19.64 -16.52 6.23
N ASP A 408 -19.44 -17.82 6.37
CA ASP A 408 -19.09 -18.43 7.67
C ASP A 408 -17.62 -18.21 8.04
N ILE A 409 -16.69 -18.34 7.07
CA ILE A 409 -15.27 -18.11 7.33
C ILE A 409 -14.96 -16.61 7.43
N ALA A 410 -15.53 -15.77 6.56
CA ALA A 410 -15.27 -14.33 6.57
C ALA A 410 -15.69 -13.65 7.88
N SER A 411 -16.73 -14.15 8.54
CA SER A 411 -17.23 -13.60 9.81
C SER A 411 -16.46 -14.10 11.04
N HIS A 412 -15.73 -15.22 10.94
CA HIS A 412 -15.07 -15.88 12.07
C HIS A 412 -13.54 -15.89 11.97
N ILE A 413 -12.97 -15.40 10.86
CA ILE A 413 -11.51 -15.38 10.66
C ILE A 413 -10.88 -14.23 11.42
N ASP A 414 -9.80 -14.51 12.13
CA ASP A 414 -9.00 -13.47 12.80
C ASP A 414 -8.41 -12.51 11.74
N LYS A 415 -8.50 -11.20 11.98
CA LYS A 415 -8.01 -10.15 11.06
C LYS A 415 -6.51 -10.23 10.79
N ARG A 416 -5.75 -10.94 11.60
CA ARG A 416 -4.31 -11.20 11.41
C ARG A 416 -4.03 -12.21 10.30
N VAL A 417 -4.99 -13.06 9.97
CA VAL A 417 -4.82 -14.12 8.97
C VAL A 417 -4.90 -13.55 7.55
N THR A 418 -3.92 -13.85 6.73
CA THR A 418 -3.94 -13.54 5.31
C THR A 418 -4.76 -14.60 4.56
N VAL A 419 -5.84 -14.19 3.91
CA VAL A 419 -6.74 -15.13 3.21
C VAL A 419 -6.56 -15.04 1.71
N GLY A 420 -6.41 -16.19 1.06
CA GLY A 420 -6.40 -16.35 -0.38
C GLY A 420 -7.61 -17.09 -0.89
N VAL A 421 -8.11 -16.72 -2.06
CA VAL A 421 -9.26 -17.37 -2.69
C VAL A 421 -8.93 -17.71 -4.14
N PRO A 422 -9.09 -18.98 -4.54
CA PRO A 422 -8.97 -19.35 -5.94
C PRO A 422 -10.07 -18.71 -6.78
N ILE A 423 -9.71 -18.34 -8.01
CA ILE A 423 -10.63 -17.71 -8.97
C ILE A 423 -10.93 -18.63 -10.15
N GLU A 424 -10.14 -19.67 -10.35
CA GLU A 424 -10.26 -20.61 -11.45
C GLU A 424 -11.25 -21.73 -11.16
N LYS A 425 -11.89 -22.21 -12.22
CA LYS A 425 -12.63 -23.47 -12.23
C LYS A 425 -11.65 -24.58 -12.59
N ALA A 426 -11.19 -25.31 -11.57
CA ALA A 426 -10.27 -26.44 -11.75
C ALA A 426 -11.04 -27.77 -11.88
N PRO A 427 -10.54 -28.72 -12.71
CA PRO A 427 -9.49 -28.52 -13.70
C PRO A 427 -10.05 -27.84 -14.95
N SER A 428 -9.30 -26.91 -15.56
CA SER A 428 -9.69 -26.32 -16.83
C SER A 428 -8.48 -25.89 -17.66
N LEU A 429 -8.46 -26.30 -18.92
CA LEU A 429 -7.41 -25.97 -19.86
C LEU A 429 -8.04 -25.58 -21.22
N PRO A 430 -7.95 -24.32 -21.69
CA PRO A 430 -7.39 -23.18 -20.96
C PRO A 430 -8.17 -22.80 -19.69
N VAL A 431 -7.52 -22.06 -18.80
CA VAL A 431 -8.11 -21.66 -17.52
C VAL A 431 -9.46 -20.95 -17.72
N ARG A 432 -10.45 -21.31 -16.92
CA ARG A 432 -11.77 -20.67 -16.86
C ARG A 432 -12.01 -20.10 -15.48
N TRP A 433 -12.75 -19.00 -15.43
CA TRP A 433 -13.06 -18.36 -14.16
C TRP A 433 -14.26 -19.01 -13.45
N LEU A 434 -14.23 -18.99 -12.13
CA LEU A 434 -15.38 -19.35 -11.30
C LEU A 434 -16.47 -18.27 -11.38
N GLY A 435 -17.73 -18.70 -11.24
CA GLY A 435 -18.87 -17.81 -11.25
C GLY A 435 -19.35 -17.43 -12.65
N ASP A 436 -20.49 -16.73 -12.69
CA ASP A 436 -21.18 -16.32 -13.92
C ASP A 436 -21.02 -14.81 -14.18
N LYS A 437 -20.37 -14.06 -13.27
CA LYS A 437 -20.14 -12.63 -13.38
C LYS A 437 -18.83 -12.33 -14.09
N PRO A 438 -18.69 -11.13 -14.68
CA PRO A 438 -17.40 -10.65 -15.16
C PRO A 438 -16.33 -10.73 -14.07
N LEU A 439 -15.09 -11.07 -14.45
CA LEU A 439 -13.97 -11.32 -13.53
C LEU A 439 -13.76 -10.15 -12.53
N TYR A 440 -13.89 -8.92 -13.00
CA TYR A 440 -13.80 -7.73 -12.16
C TYR A 440 -14.82 -7.75 -11.01
N GLN A 441 -16.09 -8.08 -11.31
CA GLN A 441 -17.15 -8.14 -10.29
C GLN A 441 -16.97 -9.31 -9.32
N GLU A 442 -16.47 -10.44 -9.81
CA GLU A 442 -16.17 -11.61 -8.97
C GLU A 442 -15.07 -11.29 -7.94
N ILE A 443 -14.05 -10.54 -8.32
CA ILE A 443 -12.96 -10.15 -7.42
C ILE A 443 -13.37 -8.98 -6.51
N LEU A 444 -14.11 -7.99 -7.03
CA LEU A 444 -14.57 -6.83 -6.27
C LEU A 444 -15.44 -7.22 -5.05
N GLN A 445 -16.29 -8.24 -5.19
CA GLN A 445 -17.19 -8.71 -4.14
C GLN A 445 -16.47 -9.46 -2.99
N ARG A 446 -15.18 -9.76 -3.13
CA ARG A 446 -14.39 -10.41 -2.09
C ARG A 446 -13.84 -9.37 -1.12
N PRO A 447 -13.67 -9.72 0.18
CA PRO A 447 -13.07 -8.81 1.14
C PRO A 447 -11.75 -8.21 0.64
N ALA A 448 -11.55 -6.91 0.85
CA ALA A 448 -10.41 -6.19 0.30
C ALA A 448 -9.02 -6.75 0.70
N PRO A 449 -8.81 -7.26 1.93
CA PRO A 449 -7.51 -7.81 2.32
C PRO A 449 -7.17 -9.15 1.68
N TRP A 450 -8.16 -9.82 1.06
CA TRP A 450 -7.96 -11.15 0.51
C TRP A 450 -7.18 -11.12 -0.80
N PHE A 451 -6.21 -12.02 -0.94
CA PHE A 451 -5.48 -12.16 -2.19
C PHE A 451 -6.16 -13.15 -3.15
N VAL A 452 -5.88 -13.00 -4.41
CA VAL A 452 -6.40 -13.87 -5.48
C VAL A 452 -5.37 -14.93 -5.81
N LYS A 453 -5.78 -16.19 -5.83
CA LYS A 453 -4.96 -17.32 -6.26
C LYS A 453 -5.50 -17.85 -7.58
N VAL A 454 -4.61 -18.24 -8.47
CA VAL A 454 -4.92 -18.96 -9.69
C VAL A 454 -4.02 -20.17 -9.84
N LEU A 455 -4.61 -21.34 -10.12
CA LEU A 455 -3.87 -22.50 -10.57
C LEU A 455 -3.64 -22.36 -12.08
N TRP A 456 -2.36 -22.31 -12.46
CA TRP A 456 -1.94 -22.19 -13.86
C TRP A 456 -1.12 -23.41 -14.25
N GLU A 457 -1.72 -24.26 -15.09
CA GLU A 457 -1.05 -25.44 -15.62
C GLU A 457 -0.21 -25.03 -16.84
N TYR A 458 1.08 -25.31 -16.79
CA TYR A 458 1.99 -25.11 -17.89
C TYR A 458 2.47 -26.44 -18.46
N HIS A 459 2.28 -26.60 -19.74
CA HIS A 459 2.64 -27.81 -20.45
C HIS A 459 3.57 -27.46 -21.61
N PRO A 460 4.88 -27.80 -21.58
CA PRO A 460 5.84 -27.43 -22.62
C PRO A 460 5.47 -27.91 -24.03
N LYS A 461 4.68 -28.98 -24.15
CA LYS A 461 4.22 -29.54 -25.43
C LYS A 461 2.77 -29.18 -25.75
N LEU A 462 2.16 -28.30 -25.00
CA LEU A 462 0.80 -27.86 -25.27
C LEU A 462 0.74 -27.12 -26.61
N ASP A 463 -0.39 -27.27 -27.31
CA ASP A 463 -0.67 -26.51 -28.52
C ASP A 463 -0.45 -25.00 -28.28
N GLU A 464 0.23 -24.34 -29.22
CA GLU A 464 0.61 -22.92 -29.10
C GLU A 464 -0.60 -22.00 -28.92
N GLN A 465 -1.75 -22.33 -29.55
CA GLN A 465 -2.97 -21.55 -29.40
C GLN A 465 -3.53 -21.61 -27.97
N ILE A 466 -3.49 -22.81 -27.38
CA ILE A 466 -3.92 -23.01 -25.99
C ILE A 466 -2.94 -22.31 -25.03
N GLN A 467 -1.63 -22.43 -25.25
CA GLN A 467 -0.62 -21.70 -24.45
C GLN A 467 -0.86 -20.19 -24.50
N ARG A 468 -1.10 -19.63 -25.69
CA ARG A 468 -1.41 -18.23 -25.87
C ARG A 468 -2.69 -17.81 -25.15
N GLN A 469 -3.74 -18.63 -25.23
CA GLN A 469 -4.99 -18.36 -24.52
C GLN A 469 -4.79 -18.38 -23.00
N GLN A 470 -4.02 -19.31 -22.48
CA GLN A 470 -3.65 -19.39 -21.06
C GLN A 470 -2.98 -18.09 -20.58
N LEU A 471 -1.99 -17.62 -21.33
CA LEU A 471 -1.27 -16.38 -21.00
C LEU A 471 -2.17 -15.13 -21.11
N LEU A 472 -3.07 -15.09 -22.11
CA LEU A 472 -4.05 -14.00 -22.22
C LEU A 472 -5.01 -13.96 -21.03
N ARG A 473 -5.50 -15.12 -20.57
CA ARG A 473 -6.34 -15.23 -19.38
C ARG A 473 -5.60 -14.79 -18.12
N LEU A 474 -4.36 -15.23 -17.96
CA LEU A 474 -3.55 -14.82 -16.81
C LEU A 474 -3.27 -13.30 -16.83
N LYS A 475 -3.08 -12.72 -18.01
CA LYS A 475 -2.91 -11.28 -18.18
C LYS A 475 -4.17 -10.48 -17.85
N GLU A 476 -5.34 -10.98 -18.28
CA GLU A 476 -6.65 -10.42 -17.89
C GLU A 476 -6.79 -10.40 -16.36
N LEU A 477 -6.51 -11.52 -15.69
CA LEU A 477 -6.57 -11.63 -14.25
C LEU A 477 -5.62 -10.66 -13.56
N ALA A 478 -4.36 -10.60 -14.00
CA ALA A 478 -3.37 -9.69 -13.44
C ALA A 478 -3.80 -8.23 -13.58
N GLY A 479 -4.37 -7.84 -14.74
CA GLY A 479 -4.91 -6.51 -14.96
C GLY A 479 -6.06 -6.16 -14.00
N VAL A 480 -6.97 -7.08 -13.76
CA VAL A 480 -8.06 -6.87 -12.78
C VAL A 480 -7.52 -6.80 -11.35
N CYS A 481 -6.54 -7.65 -11.01
CA CYS A 481 -5.90 -7.57 -9.70
C CYS A 481 -5.20 -6.23 -9.48
N ASP A 482 -4.54 -5.69 -10.50
CA ASP A 482 -3.88 -4.38 -10.45
C ASP A 482 -4.91 -3.24 -10.28
N GLN A 483 -6.03 -3.28 -11.02
CA GLN A 483 -7.10 -2.29 -10.90
C GLN A 483 -7.75 -2.28 -9.51
N LEU A 484 -7.86 -3.44 -8.87
CA LEU A 484 -8.50 -3.60 -7.57
C LEU A 484 -7.51 -3.64 -6.39
N ASP A 485 -6.23 -3.35 -6.60
CA ASP A 485 -5.14 -3.47 -5.60
C ASP A 485 -5.13 -4.84 -4.90
N ARG A 486 -5.35 -5.91 -5.68
CA ARG A 486 -5.32 -7.28 -5.18
C ARG A 486 -3.96 -7.91 -5.43
N ARG A 487 -3.44 -8.63 -4.45
CA ARG A 487 -2.26 -9.45 -4.63
C ARG A 487 -2.61 -10.71 -5.42
N LEU A 488 -1.80 -11.04 -6.42
CA LEU A 488 -1.96 -12.25 -7.22
C LEU A 488 -0.95 -13.30 -6.82
N MET A 489 -1.43 -14.49 -6.49
CA MET A 489 -0.62 -15.70 -6.35
C MET A 489 -0.85 -16.61 -7.55
N VAL A 490 0.21 -16.96 -8.25
CA VAL A 490 0.16 -17.98 -9.32
C VAL A 490 0.68 -19.29 -8.78
N GLU A 491 -0.18 -20.27 -8.69
CA GLU A 491 0.18 -21.65 -8.41
C GLU A 491 0.53 -22.33 -9.73
N LEU A 492 1.83 -22.56 -9.94
CA LEU A 492 2.34 -23.19 -11.15
C LEU A 492 2.29 -24.71 -11.03
N VAL A 493 1.61 -25.33 -11.97
CA VAL A 493 1.49 -26.79 -12.08
C VAL A 493 2.18 -27.23 -13.36
N ILE A 494 3.16 -28.12 -13.20
CA ILE A 494 3.78 -28.84 -14.32
C ILE A 494 3.31 -30.31 -14.20
N PRO A 495 2.74 -30.91 -15.24
CA PRO A 495 2.33 -32.30 -15.20
C PRO A 495 3.51 -33.26 -14.92
N ASN A 496 3.25 -34.32 -14.14
CA ASN A 496 4.27 -35.28 -13.65
C ASN A 496 4.98 -36.08 -14.76
N GLU A 497 4.45 -36.08 -15.97
CA GLU A 497 5.07 -36.74 -17.14
C GLU A 497 6.36 -36.03 -17.63
N TYR A 498 6.68 -34.85 -17.10
CA TYR A 498 7.92 -34.14 -17.40
C TYR A 498 9.02 -34.49 -16.44
N THR A 499 10.13 -35.00 -16.98
CA THR A 499 11.31 -35.40 -16.20
C THR A 499 12.18 -34.22 -15.78
N ASP A 500 12.18 -33.10 -16.54
CA ASP A 500 12.90 -31.88 -16.17
C ASP A 500 11.94 -30.78 -15.70
N LEU A 501 11.41 -30.97 -14.50
CA LEU A 501 10.51 -30.00 -13.86
C LEU A 501 11.16 -28.62 -13.69
N GLY A 502 12.47 -28.56 -13.43
CA GLY A 502 13.18 -27.31 -13.19
C GLY A 502 13.26 -26.43 -14.43
N SER A 503 13.58 -27.00 -15.61
CA SER A 503 13.58 -26.25 -16.87
C SER A 503 12.16 -25.83 -17.28
N ALA A 504 11.17 -26.72 -17.11
CA ALA A 504 9.77 -26.39 -17.39
C ALA A 504 9.27 -25.23 -16.51
N THR A 505 9.58 -25.24 -15.20
CA THR A 505 9.27 -24.17 -14.26
C THR A 505 9.92 -22.84 -14.67
N SER A 506 11.20 -22.87 -15.03
CA SER A 506 11.95 -21.69 -15.48
C SER A 506 11.35 -21.07 -16.75
N ASN A 507 10.98 -21.91 -17.70
CA ASN A 507 10.35 -21.48 -18.97
C ASN A 507 8.96 -20.88 -18.72
N ALA A 508 8.17 -21.52 -17.86
CA ALA A 508 6.85 -21.02 -17.48
C ALA A 508 6.93 -19.63 -16.84
N MET A 509 7.79 -19.45 -15.82
CA MET A 509 7.98 -18.15 -15.18
C MET A 509 8.47 -17.10 -16.17
N SER A 510 9.42 -17.43 -17.03
CA SER A 510 9.93 -16.53 -18.06
C SER A 510 8.85 -16.10 -19.05
N ALA A 511 7.99 -17.04 -19.49
CA ALA A 511 6.88 -16.74 -20.38
C ALA A 511 5.87 -15.75 -19.76
N VAL A 512 5.56 -15.90 -18.49
CA VAL A 512 4.67 -15.00 -17.76
C VAL A 512 5.26 -13.59 -17.70
N TYR A 513 6.53 -13.45 -17.35
CA TYR A 513 7.20 -12.13 -17.32
C TYR A 513 7.34 -11.50 -18.71
N GLN A 514 7.60 -12.27 -19.77
CA GLN A 514 7.63 -11.77 -21.14
C GLN A 514 6.28 -11.17 -21.58
N HIS A 515 5.17 -11.68 -21.05
CA HIS A 515 3.83 -11.12 -21.27
C HIS A 515 3.47 -9.97 -20.32
N ALA A 516 4.45 -9.47 -19.54
CA ALA A 516 4.28 -8.39 -18.57
C ALA A 516 3.25 -8.70 -17.49
N ILE A 517 3.23 -9.93 -17.03
CA ILE A 517 2.44 -10.40 -15.90
C ILE A 517 3.39 -10.52 -14.71
N TYR A 518 3.05 -9.89 -13.58
CA TYR A 518 3.91 -9.79 -12.40
C TYR A 518 3.19 -10.30 -11.15
N PRO A 519 3.19 -11.64 -10.90
CA PRO A 519 2.59 -12.20 -9.70
C PRO A 519 3.26 -11.66 -8.44
N PHE A 520 2.49 -11.50 -7.40
CA PHE A 520 3.04 -11.13 -6.08
C PHE A 520 3.76 -12.32 -5.45
N TRP A 521 3.14 -13.51 -5.59
CA TRP A 521 3.73 -14.77 -5.16
C TRP A 521 3.65 -15.82 -6.27
N TRP A 522 4.69 -16.64 -6.32
CA TRP A 522 4.71 -17.88 -7.06
C TRP A 522 4.56 -19.04 -6.07
N ASN A 523 3.52 -19.83 -6.19
CA ASN A 523 3.38 -21.10 -5.47
C ASN A 523 3.93 -22.21 -6.37
N ILE A 524 5.09 -22.77 -5.99
CA ILE A 524 5.86 -23.71 -6.84
C ILE A 524 6.00 -25.03 -6.12
N ALA A 525 5.59 -26.10 -6.78
CA ALA A 525 5.78 -27.48 -6.33
C ALA A 525 7.04 -28.08 -6.96
N GLY A 526 7.76 -28.86 -6.19
CA GLY A 526 8.90 -29.64 -6.67
C GLY A 526 9.96 -29.85 -5.60
N ASP A 527 10.59 -31.02 -5.64
CA ASP A 527 11.78 -31.35 -4.86
C ASP A 527 13.01 -30.84 -5.64
N PHE A 528 13.25 -29.54 -5.53
CA PHE A 528 14.36 -28.92 -6.23
C PHE A 528 15.61 -28.85 -5.36
N SER A 529 16.76 -29.12 -5.95
CA SER A 529 18.05 -28.83 -5.31
C SER A 529 18.21 -27.33 -5.05
N THR A 530 19.05 -26.97 -4.10
CA THR A 530 19.43 -25.58 -3.81
C THR A 530 19.86 -24.79 -5.05
N THR A 531 20.58 -25.43 -5.97
CA THR A 531 21.01 -24.81 -7.24
C THR A 531 19.80 -24.44 -8.11
N ARG A 532 18.78 -25.27 -8.16
CA ARG A 532 17.54 -25.01 -8.91
C ARG A 532 16.75 -23.85 -8.28
N TRP A 533 16.57 -23.82 -6.98
CA TRP A 533 15.91 -22.71 -6.29
C TRP A 533 16.62 -21.37 -6.55
N ARG A 534 17.95 -21.37 -6.56
CA ARG A 534 18.75 -20.17 -6.92
C ARG A 534 18.55 -19.77 -8.39
N ALA A 535 18.43 -20.73 -9.30
CA ALA A 535 18.16 -20.42 -10.71
C ALA A 535 16.78 -19.74 -10.88
N LEU A 536 15.74 -20.22 -10.19
CA LEU A 536 14.42 -19.59 -10.19
C LEU A 536 14.46 -18.20 -9.53
N ALA A 537 15.21 -18.04 -8.44
CA ALA A 537 15.42 -16.73 -7.81
C ALA A 537 16.06 -15.71 -8.75
N ASN A 538 17.02 -16.13 -9.59
CA ASN A 538 17.63 -15.26 -10.59
C ASN A 538 16.62 -14.78 -11.67
N ILE A 539 15.58 -15.58 -11.95
CA ILE A 539 14.49 -15.14 -12.85
C ILE A 539 13.69 -14.01 -12.18
N LEU A 540 13.40 -14.13 -10.90
CA LEU A 540 12.74 -13.08 -10.14
C LEU A 540 13.59 -11.81 -10.10
N GLU A 541 14.87 -11.93 -9.75
CA GLU A 541 15.77 -10.77 -9.65
C GLU A 541 15.83 -9.96 -10.95
N ARG A 542 15.86 -10.64 -12.08
CA ARG A 542 15.94 -9.99 -13.40
C ARG A 542 14.61 -9.35 -13.82
N ASN A 543 13.47 -9.95 -13.45
CA ASN A 543 12.16 -9.56 -13.96
C ASN A 543 11.30 -8.82 -12.94
N ASP A 544 11.30 -9.25 -11.68
CA ASP A 544 10.50 -8.69 -10.59
C ASP A 544 11.15 -9.01 -9.23
N PRO A 545 12.16 -8.24 -8.80
CA PRO A 545 12.90 -8.53 -7.57
C PRO A 545 12.05 -8.51 -6.31
N HIS A 546 10.86 -7.91 -6.35
CA HIS A 546 9.92 -7.85 -5.21
C HIS A 546 9.01 -9.08 -5.11
N SER A 547 8.93 -9.91 -6.16
CA SER A 547 8.18 -11.16 -6.11
C SER A 547 8.88 -12.18 -5.21
N ARG A 548 8.08 -13.09 -4.63
CA ARG A 548 8.57 -14.20 -3.78
C ARG A 548 8.02 -15.53 -4.28
N MET A 549 8.76 -16.58 -4.00
CA MET A 549 8.30 -17.95 -4.16
C MET A 549 7.79 -18.50 -2.83
N ILE A 550 6.81 -19.35 -2.88
CA ILE A 550 6.30 -20.12 -1.75
C ILE A 550 6.33 -21.58 -2.18
N LEU A 551 6.91 -22.43 -1.35
CA LEU A 551 7.04 -23.85 -1.64
C LEU A 551 5.69 -24.54 -1.50
N SER A 552 5.21 -25.23 -2.53
CA SER A 552 4.01 -26.08 -2.47
C SER A 552 4.35 -27.50 -2.03
N CYS A 553 3.86 -27.90 -0.88
CA CYS A 553 3.96 -29.28 -0.37
C CYS A 553 2.77 -30.10 -0.87
N ARG A 554 2.83 -30.56 -2.14
CA ARG A 554 1.69 -31.23 -2.80
C ARG A 554 1.59 -32.71 -2.52
N GLU A 555 2.70 -33.38 -2.21
CA GLU A 555 2.74 -34.83 -2.10
C GLU A 555 2.32 -35.32 -0.70
N GLN A 556 1.90 -36.57 -0.63
CA GLN A 556 1.44 -37.25 0.59
C GLN A 556 2.61 -37.59 1.54
N SER A 557 3.55 -36.67 1.69
CA SER A 557 4.69 -36.87 2.57
C SER A 557 4.27 -36.73 4.03
N GLU A 558 4.80 -37.58 4.90
CA GLU A 558 4.69 -37.38 6.33
C GLU A 558 5.36 -36.06 6.73
N VAL A 559 4.78 -35.35 7.69
CA VAL A 559 5.29 -34.03 8.14
C VAL A 559 6.78 -34.09 8.47
N ALA A 560 7.23 -35.18 9.13
CA ALA A 560 8.64 -35.36 9.48
C ALA A 560 9.59 -35.45 8.27
N ALA A 561 9.10 -35.82 7.10
CA ALA A 561 9.89 -35.94 5.87
C ALA A 561 10.08 -34.60 5.13
N LEU A 562 9.44 -33.52 5.57
CA LEU A 562 9.51 -32.21 4.90
C LEU A 562 10.81 -31.43 5.19
N GLY A 563 11.56 -31.76 6.24
CA GLY A 563 12.77 -31.05 6.65
C GLY A 563 13.78 -30.82 5.51
N PRO A 564 14.24 -31.86 4.78
CA PRO A 564 15.18 -31.70 3.68
C PRO A 564 14.66 -30.80 2.55
N LEU A 565 13.34 -30.88 2.26
CA LEU A 565 12.69 -30.03 1.26
C LEU A 565 12.72 -28.55 1.68
N PHE A 566 12.44 -28.28 2.95
CA PHE A 566 12.48 -26.92 3.52
C PHE A 566 13.91 -26.36 3.51
N THR A 567 14.89 -27.15 3.92
CA THR A 567 16.31 -26.77 3.89
C THR A 567 16.77 -26.40 2.47
N SER A 568 16.38 -27.19 1.47
CA SER A 568 16.73 -26.92 0.10
C SER A 568 16.10 -25.63 -0.43
N ALA A 569 14.82 -25.38 -0.13
CA ALA A 569 14.08 -24.21 -0.57
C ALA A 569 14.55 -22.93 0.13
N LYS A 570 14.74 -22.98 1.45
CA LYS A 570 15.14 -21.85 2.28
C LYS A 570 16.59 -21.37 2.02
N ALA A 571 17.40 -22.21 1.34
CA ALA A 571 18.70 -21.78 0.85
C ALA A 571 18.63 -20.65 -0.22
N SER A 572 17.44 -20.26 -0.64
CA SER A 572 17.16 -19.09 -1.49
C SER A 572 16.34 -18.06 -0.72
N GLU A 573 16.87 -16.85 -0.54
CA GLU A 573 16.18 -15.72 0.11
C GLU A 573 14.87 -15.31 -0.57
N LYS A 574 14.63 -15.78 -1.80
CA LYS A 574 13.38 -15.53 -2.53
C LYS A 574 12.25 -16.51 -2.18
N VAL A 575 12.54 -17.55 -1.41
CA VAL A 575 11.51 -18.46 -0.91
C VAL A 575 11.11 -18.02 0.49
N SER A 576 9.85 -17.62 0.66
CA SER A 576 9.35 -16.97 1.88
C SER A 576 8.23 -17.76 2.56
N GLY A 577 8.35 -19.08 2.62
CA GLY A 577 7.40 -19.93 3.31
C GLY A 577 6.90 -21.12 2.48
N PHE A 578 5.82 -21.71 2.94
CA PHE A 578 5.24 -22.91 2.30
C PHE A 578 3.72 -22.87 2.24
N VAL A 579 3.18 -23.68 1.33
CA VAL A 579 1.75 -23.99 1.18
C VAL A 579 1.57 -25.47 1.46
N ILE A 580 0.74 -25.81 2.42
CA ILE A 580 0.49 -27.19 2.82
C ILE A 580 -0.99 -27.44 3.13
N GLY A 581 -1.47 -28.60 2.85
CA GLY A 581 -2.84 -29.00 3.15
C GLY A 581 -2.97 -30.52 3.22
N TRP A 582 -2.83 -31.19 2.07
CA TRP A 582 -3.04 -32.62 1.95
C TRP A 582 -2.20 -33.44 2.95
N SER A 583 -0.94 -33.14 3.09
CA SER A 583 -0.01 -33.85 4.00
C SER A 583 -0.45 -33.80 5.47
N ILE A 584 -1.16 -32.74 5.88
CA ILE A 584 -1.64 -32.58 7.25
C ILE A 584 -2.98 -33.29 7.42
N PHE A 585 -3.98 -32.89 6.62
CA PHE A 585 -5.34 -33.38 6.90
C PHE A 585 -5.60 -34.80 6.40
N TRP A 586 -4.85 -35.34 5.42
CA TRP A 586 -5.04 -36.67 4.91
C TRP A 586 -4.79 -37.74 5.98
N GLN A 587 -3.77 -37.59 6.79
CA GLN A 587 -3.49 -38.51 7.89
C GLN A 587 -4.59 -38.45 8.95
N ALA A 588 -5.04 -37.25 9.34
CA ALA A 588 -6.15 -37.07 10.25
C ALA A 588 -7.44 -37.71 9.70
N TRP A 589 -7.71 -37.52 8.40
CA TRP A 589 -8.85 -38.16 7.72
C TRP A 589 -8.77 -39.68 7.72
N GLN A 590 -7.62 -40.25 7.41
CA GLN A 590 -7.40 -41.72 7.43
C GLN A 590 -7.58 -42.29 8.83
N ARG A 591 -7.07 -41.64 9.86
CA ARG A 591 -7.21 -42.05 11.26
C ARG A 591 -8.66 -41.99 11.72
N LEU A 592 -9.40 -40.96 11.32
CA LEU A 592 -10.84 -40.84 11.59
C LEU A 592 -11.63 -41.97 10.93
N LEU A 593 -11.36 -42.31 9.66
CA LEU A 593 -12.03 -43.38 8.94
C LEU A 593 -11.74 -44.78 9.54
N LYS A 594 -10.58 -44.94 10.17
CA LYS A 594 -10.20 -46.17 10.87
C LYS A 594 -10.68 -46.21 12.33
N ASN A 595 -11.41 -45.19 12.79
CA ASN A 595 -11.81 -45.00 14.19
C ASN A 595 -10.60 -44.99 15.17
N GLU A 596 -9.44 -44.49 14.73
CA GLU A 596 -8.25 -44.32 15.57
C GLU A 596 -8.29 -42.99 16.35
N ILE A 597 -9.08 -42.02 15.87
CA ILE A 597 -9.39 -40.76 16.53
C ILE A 597 -10.86 -40.41 16.37
N GLU A 598 -11.40 -39.68 17.34
CA GLU A 598 -12.74 -39.11 17.26
C GLU A 598 -12.73 -37.77 16.53
N LEU A 599 -13.91 -37.34 16.05
CA LEU A 599 -14.04 -36.09 15.27
C LEU A 599 -13.59 -34.85 16.06
N GLU A 600 -13.82 -34.85 17.36
CA GLU A 600 -13.46 -33.77 18.30
C GLU A 600 -11.94 -33.67 18.52
N GLU A 601 -11.17 -34.73 18.23
CA GLU A 601 -9.71 -34.75 18.35
C GLU A 601 -9.02 -34.21 17.09
N VAL A 602 -9.70 -34.18 15.95
CA VAL A 602 -9.16 -33.68 14.67
C VAL A 602 -8.53 -32.30 14.78
N PRO A 603 -9.14 -31.27 15.43
CA PRO A 603 -8.53 -29.96 15.53
C PRO A 603 -7.15 -29.96 16.18
N LYS A 604 -6.96 -30.79 17.21
CA LYS A 604 -5.68 -30.90 17.92
C LYS A 604 -4.61 -31.50 17.01
N VAL A 605 -4.92 -32.57 16.31
CA VAL A 605 -3.99 -33.23 15.37
C VAL A 605 -3.58 -32.25 14.26
N ILE A 606 -4.54 -31.56 13.66
CA ILE A 606 -4.28 -30.56 12.60
C ILE A 606 -3.38 -29.41 13.10
N ALA A 607 -3.67 -28.88 14.30
CA ALA A 607 -2.88 -27.81 14.87
C ALA A 607 -1.43 -28.27 15.16
N GLU A 608 -1.26 -29.44 15.76
CA GLU A 608 0.07 -30.00 16.08
C GLU A 608 0.91 -30.22 14.82
N ASP A 609 0.33 -30.83 13.77
CA ASP A 609 1.01 -31.12 12.50
C ASP A 609 1.39 -29.81 11.78
N PHE A 610 0.48 -28.82 11.74
CA PHE A 610 0.77 -27.54 11.09
C PHE A 610 1.87 -26.77 11.82
N LEU A 611 1.82 -26.71 13.13
CA LEU A 611 2.86 -26.09 13.96
C LEU A 611 4.20 -26.83 13.87
N GLN A 612 4.18 -28.16 13.70
CA GLN A 612 5.39 -28.93 13.46
C GLN A 612 6.01 -28.56 12.11
N CYS A 613 5.23 -28.37 11.06
CA CYS A 613 5.74 -27.86 9.77
C CYS A 613 6.41 -26.49 9.93
N ILE A 614 5.81 -25.58 10.71
CA ILE A 614 6.38 -24.25 10.96
C ILE A 614 7.73 -24.37 11.71
N ARG A 615 7.80 -25.21 12.73
CA ARG A 615 9.07 -25.46 13.45
C ARG A 615 10.15 -26.03 12.53
N LEU A 616 9.83 -27.05 11.73
CA LEU A 616 10.75 -27.63 10.75
C LEU A 616 11.24 -26.60 9.72
N TRP A 617 10.37 -25.67 9.31
CA TRP A 617 10.77 -24.57 8.45
C TRP A 617 11.71 -23.59 9.16
N GLN A 618 11.45 -23.24 10.41
CA GLN A 618 12.25 -22.32 11.19
C GLN A 618 13.64 -22.88 11.49
N GLU A 619 13.75 -24.20 11.71
CA GLU A 619 14.98 -24.94 11.98
C GLU A 619 15.83 -25.20 10.71
N ALA A 620 15.22 -25.19 9.52
CA ALA A 620 15.88 -25.36 8.23
C ALA A 620 16.70 -24.13 7.83
#